data_0e65fa2677a8e35483aa4db2e50f77b9
#
_entry.id   0e65fa2677a8e35483aa4db2e50f77b9
#
_cell.length_a   1.000
_cell.length_b   1.000
_cell.length_c   1.000
_cell.angle_alpha   90.00
_cell.angle_beta   90.00
_cell.angle_gamma   90.00
#
_symmetry.space_group_name_H-M   'P 1'
#
loop_
_entity.id
_entity.type
_entity.pdbx_description
1 polymer ?
#
loop_
_entity_poly.entity_id
_entity_poly.type
_entity_poly.pdbx_seq_one_letter_code
_entity_poly.pdbx_strand_id
1 'polypeptide(L)'
;MSTARTPPVVANRKGFYYEVKAGKRYMWCSCGRSKTQPFCDSSHVGTDFLPIAFKAERDEDVIFCGCKQTGTGPFCDGAHSNLPGGYLIDDPNSTENQKVAMVDAGTSPLVRLDGQCYVFSTARAPLISRGCMGYCKVVTPSLGALFQSQFYAQVARGSSPVLAADGRHTVLFVTAGEGEIEISARCFAMQALTGVYIRPDEAYRIHNGADEPLQLFISQGPGAEDLVWLDDMPANFEVQYPHRSASIDPSQRHKMAERYYQMLVNREHGSTVVTQFIGNIPLSKAEPHRHLYEEALIFLNGEGVVWTEGTRTPVAAGDVLFLPRKQVHSVQCTTPGGFDIVGVIYPGDNPSINY
;
A
#
# COMPACT_ATOMS: atom_id res chain seq x y z
N MET A 1 -45.59 2.81 -3.32
CA MET A 1 -44.76 3.37 -2.24
C MET A 1 -43.58 2.43 -2.06
N SER A 2 -42.37 2.84 -2.47
CA SER A 2 -41.17 2.05 -2.23
C SER A 2 -40.86 2.12 -0.74
N THR A 3 -41.09 1.03 -0.01
CA THR A 3 -40.66 0.93 1.38
C THR A 3 -39.15 0.93 1.35
N ALA A 4 -38.53 2.03 1.79
CA ALA A 4 -37.09 2.13 1.93
C ALA A 4 -36.63 0.96 2.81
N ARG A 5 -35.77 0.10 2.27
CA ARG A 5 -35.19 -1.04 2.97
C ARG A 5 -34.44 -0.54 4.20
N THR A 6 -34.76 -1.03 5.38
CA THR A 6 -34.00 -0.67 6.60
C THR A 6 -32.53 -1.05 6.40
N PRO A 7 -31.55 -0.13 6.57
CA PRO A 7 -30.15 -0.47 6.40
C PRO A 7 -29.70 -1.53 7.43
N PRO A 8 -28.66 -2.33 7.12
CA PRO A 8 -28.10 -3.27 8.09
C PRO A 8 -27.46 -2.55 9.27
N VAL A 9 -27.41 -3.21 10.41
CA VAL A 9 -26.75 -2.69 11.62
C VAL A 9 -25.23 -2.83 11.46
N VAL A 10 -24.49 -1.78 11.75
CA VAL A 10 -23.02 -1.83 11.80
C VAL A 10 -22.61 -2.70 12.99
N ALA A 11 -22.06 -3.88 12.71
CA ALA A 11 -21.62 -4.81 13.78
C ALA A 11 -20.19 -4.49 14.27
N ASN A 12 -19.34 -4.01 13.36
CA ASN A 12 -18.00 -3.52 13.67
C ASN A 12 -17.59 -2.45 12.64
N ARG A 13 -16.87 -1.43 13.05
CA ARG A 13 -16.33 -0.39 12.16
C ARG A 13 -15.06 -0.82 11.41
N LYS A 14 -14.52 -1.99 11.70
CA LYS A 14 -13.42 -2.66 11.00
C LYS A 14 -13.89 -4.01 10.46
N GLY A 15 -13.09 -4.63 9.61
CA GLY A 15 -13.33 -6.01 9.19
C GLY A 15 -13.14 -7.03 10.32
N PHE A 16 -13.63 -8.25 10.11
CA PHE A 16 -13.36 -9.40 10.97
C PHE A 16 -12.35 -10.32 10.28
N TYR A 17 -11.15 -10.40 10.82
CA TYR A 17 -10.16 -11.37 10.38
C TYR A 17 -10.60 -12.80 10.72
N TYR A 18 -10.41 -13.72 9.77
CA TYR A 18 -10.71 -15.13 9.96
C TYR A 18 -9.83 -16.03 9.08
N GLU A 19 -9.36 -17.14 9.66
CA GLU A 19 -8.67 -18.20 8.92
C GLU A 19 -9.71 -19.20 8.43
N VAL A 20 -10.02 -19.20 7.14
CA VAL A 20 -10.96 -20.13 6.56
C VAL A 20 -10.27 -21.45 6.17
N LYS A 21 -11.02 -22.55 6.20
CA LYS A 21 -10.51 -23.89 5.89
C LYS A 21 -11.13 -24.43 4.62
N ALA A 22 -10.32 -25.05 3.78
CA ALA A 22 -10.74 -25.66 2.51
C ALA A 22 -11.96 -26.59 2.68
N GLY A 23 -12.93 -26.43 1.80
CA GLY A 23 -14.15 -27.21 1.79
C GLY A 23 -15.19 -26.81 2.84
N LYS A 24 -14.83 -26.00 3.84
CA LYS A 24 -15.77 -25.56 4.88
C LYS A 24 -16.69 -24.44 4.36
N ARG A 25 -17.96 -24.50 4.75
CA ARG A 25 -18.96 -23.47 4.44
C ARG A 25 -19.13 -22.53 5.62
N TYR A 26 -19.21 -21.24 5.33
CA TYR A 26 -19.41 -20.15 6.27
C TYR A 26 -20.66 -19.37 5.87
N MET A 27 -21.47 -18.97 6.85
CA MET A 27 -22.69 -18.20 6.65
C MET A 27 -22.50 -16.81 7.21
N TRP A 28 -22.10 -15.86 6.37
CA TRP A 28 -21.83 -14.48 6.80
C TRP A 28 -23.14 -13.75 7.14
N CYS A 29 -23.13 -13.06 8.28
CA CYS A 29 -24.25 -12.24 8.75
C CYS A 29 -24.32 -10.92 7.96
N SER A 30 -25.30 -10.74 7.10
CA SER A 30 -25.53 -9.51 6.35
C SER A 30 -26.35 -8.45 7.10
N CYS A 31 -27.20 -8.87 8.08
CA CYS A 31 -28.05 -7.94 8.83
C CYS A 31 -27.35 -7.17 9.95
N GLY A 32 -26.16 -7.64 10.40
CA GLY A 32 -25.37 -7.06 11.47
C GLY A 32 -25.86 -7.37 12.89
N ARG A 33 -26.96 -8.12 13.05
CA ARG A 33 -27.61 -8.37 14.36
C ARG A 33 -27.12 -9.62 15.08
N SER A 34 -26.36 -10.50 14.40
CA SER A 34 -25.81 -11.72 14.99
C SER A 34 -24.94 -11.42 16.20
N LYS A 35 -25.05 -12.25 17.24
CA LYS A 35 -24.19 -12.24 18.42
C LYS A 35 -22.89 -13.02 18.20
N THR A 36 -22.79 -13.81 17.12
CA THR A 36 -21.65 -14.63 16.75
C THR A 36 -20.93 -14.10 15.50
N GLN A 37 -20.72 -12.78 15.45
CA GLN A 37 -20.05 -12.16 14.30
C GLN A 37 -18.70 -12.80 13.96
N PRO A 38 -18.33 -12.90 12.68
CA PRO A 38 -19.03 -12.39 11.49
C PRO A 38 -20.15 -13.32 10.97
N PHE A 39 -20.47 -14.43 11.66
CA PHE A 39 -21.37 -15.47 11.15
C PHE A 39 -22.81 -15.32 11.65
N CYS A 40 -23.73 -15.89 10.89
CA CYS A 40 -25.14 -15.81 11.15
C CYS A 40 -25.54 -16.78 12.27
N ASP A 41 -26.35 -16.27 13.23
CA ASP A 41 -26.98 -17.03 14.31
C ASP A 41 -28.53 -17.06 14.20
N SER A 42 -29.05 -16.76 12.98
CA SER A 42 -30.48 -16.62 12.69
C SER A 42 -31.14 -15.34 13.16
N SER A 43 -30.42 -14.38 13.74
CA SER A 43 -30.96 -13.05 14.15
C SER A 43 -31.47 -12.21 12.97
N HIS A 44 -31.30 -12.66 11.73
CA HIS A 44 -31.86 -12.03 10.54
C HIS A 44 -33.37 -12.30 10.38
N VAL A 45 -33.94 -13.30 11.08
CA VAL A 45 -35.37 -13.63 10.98
C VAL A 45 -36.21 -12.41 11.34
N GLY A 46 -37.19 -12.09 10.47
CA GLY A 46 -38.00 -10.88 10.59
C GLY A 46 -37.35 -9.60 10.02
N THR A 47 -36.25 -9.72 9.28
CA THR A 47 -35.62 -8.65 8.51
C THR A 47 -35.64 -8.98 7.02
N ASP A 48 -35.32 -7.98 6.18
CA ASP A 48 -35.16 -8.16 4.71
C ASP A 48 -33.80 -8.74 4.31
N PHE A 49 -32.98 -9.17 5.27
CA PHE A 49 -31.63 -9.67 5.04
C PHE A 49 -31.59 -11.20 5.11
N LEU A 50 -30.75 -11.78 4.25
CA LEU A 50 -30.43 -13.21 4.26
C LEU A 50 -28.91 -13.36 4.43
N PRO A 51 -28.46 -14.39 5.16
CA PRO A 51 -27.02 -14.65 5.29
C PRO A 51 -26.43 -15.03 3.91
N ILE A 52 -25.19 -14.61 3.69
CA ILE A 52 -24.45 -14.94 2.47
C ILE A 52 -23.59 -16.17 2.74
N ALA A 53 -23.78 -17.22 1.93
CA ALA A 53 -22.98 -18.44 2.01
C ALA A 53 -21.64 -18.23 1.27
N PHE A 54 -20.55 -18.63 1.91
CA PHE A 54 -19.21 -18.71 1.32
C PHE A 54 -18.64 -20.12 1.59
N LYS A 55 -18.12 -20.76 0.56
CA LYS A 55 -17.37 -22.02 0.68
C LYS A 55 -15.91 -21.74 0.34
N ALA A 56 -15.02 -21.98 1.29
CA ALA A 56 -13.59 -21.81 1.06
C ALA A 56 -13.05 -22.91 0.14
N GLU A 57 -12.29 -22.53 -0.89
CA GLU A 57 -11.66 -23.46 -1.84
C GLU A 57 -10.29 -23.94 -1.33
N ARG A 58 -9.65 -23.14 -0.49
CA ARG A 58 -8.33 -23.38 0.12
C ARG A 58 -8.29 -22.84 1.54
N ASP A 59 -7.27 -23.25 2.29
CA ASP A 59 -6.95 -22.61 3.58
C ASP A 59 -6.37 -21.21 3.29
N GLU A 60 -7.01 -20.18 3.80
CA GLU A 60 -6.55 -18.80 3.61
C GLU A 60 -7.04 -17.84 4.69
N ASP A 61 -6.32 -16.74 4.82
CA ASP A 61 -6.73 -15.60 5.64
C ASP A 61 -7.70 -14.71 4.86
N VAL A 62 -8.82 -14.34 5.48
CA VAL A 62 -9.81 -13.44 4.88
C VAL A 62 -10.27 -12.37 5.87
N ILE A 63 -10.80 -11.29 5.34
CA ILE A 63 -11.44 -10.24 6.13
C ILE A 63 -12.91 -10.18 5.75
N PHE A 64 -13.79 -10.69 6.63
CA PHE A 64 -15.23 -10.54 6.48
C PHE A 64 -15.68 -9.13 6.83
N CYS A 65 -16.62 -8.57 6.07
CA CYS A 65 -17.12 -7.23 6.31
C CYS A 65 -17.80 -7.12 7.69
N GLY A 66 -17.33 -6.17 8.50
CA GLY A 66 -17.88 -5.85 9.82
C GLY A 66 -18.99 -4.80 9.78
N CYS A 67 -18.85 -3.80 8.89
CA CYS A 67 -19.80 -2.70 8.79
C CYS A 67 -21.11 -3.05 8.07
N LYS A 68 -21.14 -4.16 7.34
CA LYS A 68 -22.27 -4.66 6.55
C LYS A 68 -22.67 -3.75 5.37
N GLN A 69 -21.81 -2.80 5.00
CA GLN A 69 -22.02 -1.87 3.88
C GLN A 69 -21.23 -2.27 2.61
N THR A 70 -20.53 -3.41 2.63
CA THR A 70 -19.75 -3.89 1.48
C THR A 70 -20.62 -4.13 0.25
N GLY A 71 -20.12 -3.72 -0.91
CA GLY A 71 -20.69 -4.08 -2.21
C GLY A 71 -20.28 -5.48 -2.71
N THR A 72 -19.30 -6.12 -2.06
CA THR A 72 -18.69 -7.40 -2.46
C THR A 72 -18.87 -8.50 -1.42
N GLY A 73 -19.98 -8.45 -0.64
CA GLY A 73 -20.21 -9.43 0.44
C GLY A 73 -19.88 -10.88 0.04
N PRO A 74 -19.29 -11.64 0.96
CA PRO A 74 -19.17 -11.42 2.40
C PRO A 74 -17.92 -10.65 2.83
N PHE A 75 -17.01 -10.31 1.92
CA PHE A 75 -15.70 -9.75 2.26
C PHE A 75 -15.70 -8.23 2.44
N CYS A 76 -14.70 -7.73 3.13
CA CYS A 76 -14.47 -6.30 3.28
C CYS A 76 -13.95 -5.70 1.95
N ASP A 77 -14.50 -4.57 1.56
CA ASP A 77 -14.07 -3.75 0.42
C ASP A 77 -13.60 -2.35 0.82
N GLY A 78 -13.47 -2.10 2.14
CA GLY A 78 -13.07 -0.80 2.68
C GLY A 78 -14.23 0.18 2.90
N ALA A 79 -15.49 -0.17 2.60
CA ALA A 79 -16.65 0.71 2.75
C ALA A 79 -16.82 1.28 4.18
N HIS A 80 -16.28 0.61 5.19
CA HIS A 80 -16.31 1.09 6.59
C HIS A 80 -15.57 2.42 6.79
N SER A 81 -14.64 2.77 5.92
CA SER A 81 -13.89 4.03 5.99
C SER A 81 -14.77 5.27 5.78
N ASN A 82 -15.94 5.09 5.16
CA ASN A 82 -16.91 6.16 4.87
C ASN A 82 -18.15 6.12 5.77
N LEU A 83 -18.11 5.38 6.89
CA LEU A 83 -19.21 5.36 7.84
C LEU A 83 -19.39 6.73 8.51
N PRO A 84 -20.64 7.11 8.89
CA PRO A 84 -20.88 8.29 9.70
C PRO A 84 -20.03 8.25 10.99
N GLY A 85 -19.41 9.38 11.34
CA GLY A 85 -18.48 9.49 12.47
C GLY A 85 -17.00 9.44 12.06
N GLY A 86 -16.72 9.34 10.75
CA GLY A 86 -15.38 9.49 10.21
C GLY A 86 -14.47 8.28 10.41
N TYR A 87 -13.19 8.46 10.03
CA TYR A 87 -12.13 7.50 10.28
C TYR A 87 -11.81 7.47 11.78
N LEU A 88 -11.57 6.28 12.31
CA LEU A 88 -11.25 6.13 13.73
C LEU A 88 -9.87 6.72 14.02
N ILE A 89 -9.83 7.71 14.88
CA ILE A 89 -8.61 8.38 15.34
C ILE A 89 -8.33 8.01 16.79
N ASP A 90 -7.05 8.00 17.14
CA ASP A 90 -6.55 7.70 18.47
C ASP A 90 -5.83 8.94 19.06
N ASP A 91 -5.85 9.08 20.37
CA ASP A 91 -5.14 10.15 21.06
C ASP A 91 -3.67 9.75 21.31
N PRO A 92 -2.69 10.36 20.62
CA PRO A 92 -1.29 10.05 20.83
C PRO A 92 -0.79 10.34 22.26
N ASN A 93 -1.53 11.16 23.01
CA ASN A 93 -1.20 11.54 24.39
C ASN A 93 -1.93 10.70 25.43
N SER A 94 -2.69 9.67 25.04
CA SER A 94 -3.32 8.76 25.98
C SER A 94 -2.29 8.08 26.89
N THR A 95 -2.71 7.65 28.09
CA THR A 95 -1.82 6.97 29.06
C THR A 95 -1.19 5.70 28.46
N GLU A 96 -1.91 5.01 27.59
CA GLU A 96 -1.44 3.80 26.90
C GLU A 96 -0.38 4.15 25.85
N ASN A 97 -0.63 5.15 25.02
CA ASN A 97 0.31 5.57 23.99
C ASN A 97 1.61 6.17 24.56
N GLN A 98 1.55 6.82 25.72
CA GLN A 98 2.75 7.34 26.37
C GLN A 98 3.69 6.25 26.91
N LYS A 99 3.22 5.02 27.08
CA LYS A 99 4.06 3.87 27.48
C LYS A 99 4.82 3.27 26.30
N VAL A 100 4.43 3.56 25.06
CA VAL A 100 5.10 3.05 23.85
C VAL A 100 6.47 3.68 23.73
N ALA A 101 7.51 2.86 23.71
CA ALA A 101 8.89 3.32 23.73
C ALA A 101 9.27 4.03 22.41
N MET A 102 9.92 5.18 22.51
CA MET A 102 10.51 5.85 21.35
C MET A 102 11.84 5.20 20.99
N VAL A 103 12.01 4.82 19.72
CA VAL A 103 13.25 4.31 19.16
C VAL A 103 13.80 5.35 18.18
N ASP A 104 15.06 5.70 18.34
CA ASP A 104 15.76 6.62 17.46
C ASP A 104 16.76 5.86 16.56
N ALA A 105 16.83 6.24 15.30
CA ALA A 105 17.77 5.72 14.33
C ALA A 105 19.23 6.11 14.59
N GLY A 106 19.46 7.22 15.27
CA GLY A 106 20.79 7.86 15.28
C GLY A 106 21.24 8.14 13.85
N THR A 107 22.41 7.59 13.46
CA THR A 107 22.97 7.69 12.10
C THR A 107 22.61 6.51 11.18
N SER A 108 21.95 5.48 11.71
CA SER A 108 21.56 4.30 10.91
C SER A 108 20.49 4.66 9.87
N PRO A 109 20.56 4.14 8.63
CA PRO A 109 19.46 4.24 7.70
C PRO A 109 18.25 3.39 8.11
N LEU A 110 18.40 2.40 9.01
CA LEU A 110 17.37 1.44 9.39
C LEU A 110 17.03 1.53 10.87
N VAL A 111 15.74 1.68 11.19
CA VAL A 111 15.18 1.55 12.54
C VAL A 111 14.20 0.39 12.55
N ARG A 112 14.48 -0.62 13.35
CA ARG A 112 13.54 -1.73 13.56
C ARG A 112 12.54 -1.40 14.68
N LEU A 113 11.30 -1.75 14.42
CA LEU A 113 10.19 -1.71 15.35
C LEU A 113 9.76 -3.13 15.73
N ASP A 114 8.57 -3.29 16.33
CA ASP A 114 8.07 -4.60 16.70
C ASP A 114 7.84 -5.50 15.47
N GLY A 115 7.99 -6.80 15.67
CA GLY A 115 7.88 -7.79 14.59
C GLY A 115 9.00 -7.61 13.56
N GLN A 116 8.65 -7.61 12.29
CA GLN A 116 9.57 -7.34 11.17
C GLN A 116 9.37 -5.94 10.58
N CYS A 117 8.59 -5.08 11.25
CA CYS A 117 8.35 -3.71 10.86
C CYS A 117 9.61 -2.87 11.01
N TYR A 118 9.84 -1.95 10.09
CA TYR A 118 10.96 -1.00 10.19
C TYR A 118 10.70 0.28 9.38
N VAL A 119 11.44 1.32 9.73
CA VAL A 119 11.57 2.55 8.94
C VAL A 119 12.97 2.62 8.35
N PHE A 120 13.07 2.96 7.07
CA PHE A 120 14.32 3.10 6.34
C PHE A 120 14.45 4.52 5.79
N SER A 121 15.56 5.19 6.09
CA SER A 121 15.84 6.56 5.62
C SER A 121 16.73 6.54 4.39
N THR A 122 16.20 6.96 3.25
CA THR A 122 16.97 7.02 1.99
C THR A 122 18.06 8.09 2.03
N ALA A 123 17.86 9.15 2.81
CA ALA A 123 18.84 10.24 2.97
C ALA A 123 20.13 9.79 3.70
N ARG A 124 20.05 8.72 4.50
CA ARG A 124 21.21 8.19 5.26
C ARG A 124 21.85 6.97 4.59
N ALA A 125 21.22 6.41 3.56
CA ALA A 125 21.68 5.20 2.91
C ALA A 125 22.75 5.49 1.85
N PRO A 126 23.87 4.76 1.84
CA PRO A 126 24.83 4.84 0.74
C PRO A 126 24.24 4.29 -0.54
N LEU A 127 24.51 4.95 -1.67
CA LEU A 127 24.07 4.48 -2.98
C LEU A 127 25.13 3.57 -3.62
N ILE A 128 24.66 2.49 -4.23
CA ILE A 128 25.42 1.60 -5.10
C ILE A 128 25.39 2.23 -6.50
N SER A 129 26.55 2.55 -7.07
CA SER A 129 26.64 3.19 -8.39
C SER A 129 26.65 2.16 -9.52
N ARG A 130 25.85 2.40 -10.58
CA ARG A 130 25.86 1.64 -11.81
C ARG A 130 25.56 2.54 -13.01
N GLY A 131 26.60 2.89 -13.77
CA GLY A 131 26.49 3.93 -14.81
C GLY A 131 26.12 5.28 -14.21
N CYS A 132 25.12 5.95 -14.79
CA CYS A 132 24.59 7.20 -14.26
C CYS A 132 23.53 7.01 -13.15
N MET A 133 23.23 5.77 -12.77
CA MET A 133 22.25 5.44 -11.73
C MET A 133 22.95 5.05 -10.42
N GLY A 134 22.59 5.74 -9.34
CA GLY A 134 22.87 5.33 -7.96
C GLY A 134 21.60 4.77 -7.33
N TYR A 135 21.68 3.67 -6.57
CA TYR A 135 20.50 3.11 -5.91
C TYR A 135 20.85 2.49 -4.55
N CYS A 136 19.85 2.35 -3.68
CA CYS A 136 19.99 1.57 -2.44
C CYS A 136 18.78 0.65 -2.26
N LYS A 137 19.00 -0.40 -1.46
CA LYS A 137 18.02 -1.44 -1.11
C LYS A 137 17.20 -0.98 0.09
N VAL A 138 15.92 -0.78 -0.09
CA VAL A 138 15.01 -0.25 0.94
C VAL A 138 14.17 -1.35 1.57
N VAL A 139 13.54 -2.20 0.74
CA VAL A 139 12.77 -3.36 1.16
C VAL A 139 13.29 -4.57 0.40
N THR A 140 13.73 -5.61 1.11
CA THR A 140 14.26 -6.84 0.50
C THR A 140 13.98 -8.05 1.37
N PRO A 141 14.08 -9.28 0.82
CA PRO A 141 14.00 -10.50 1.61
C PRO A 141 15.00 -10.56 2.76
N SER A 142 16.22 -10.10 2.58
CA SER A 142 17.25 -10.06 3.65
C SER A 142 16.89 -9.09 4.78
N LEU A 143 16.03 -8.10 4.53
CA LEU A 143 15.50 -7.18 5.54
C LEU A 143 14.21 -7.68 6.19
N GLY A 144 13.61 -8.78 5.71
CA GLY A 144 12.43 -9.42 6.28
C GLY A 144 11.17 -9.38 5.43
N ALA A 145 11.22 -8.81 4.21
CA ALA A 145 10.09 -8.85 3.29
C ALA A 145 9.90 -10.25 2.67
N LEU A 146 8.67 -10.70 2.56
CA LEU A 146 8.35 -12.01 1.99
C LEU A 146 7.82 -11.93 0.57
N PHE A 147 7.17 -10.82 0.20
CA PHE A 147 6.40 -10.73 -1.04
C PHE A 147 6.81 -9.59 -1.95
N GLN A 148 7.46 -8.54 -1.44
CA GLN A 148 7.86 -7.40 -2.24
C GLN A 148 9.31 -6.97 -1.97
N SER A 149 9.86 -6.19 -2.91
CA SER A 149 11.10 -5.45 -2.71
C SER A 149 10.92 -4.00 -3.16
N GLN A 150 11.72 -3.11 -2.59
CA GLN A 150 11.75 -1.71 -2.98
C GLN A 150 13.17 -1.18 -2.96
N PHE A 151 13.50 -0.39 -3.99
CA PHE A 151 14.77 0.27 -4.18
C PHE A 151 14.53 1.77 -4.35
N TYR A 152 15.34 2.60 -3.73
CA TYR A 152 15.41 4.02 -4.05
C TYR A 152 16.52 4.25 -5.07
N ALA A 153 16.30 5.08 -6.06
CA ALA A 153 17.25 5.37 -7.11
C ALA A 153 17.35 6.88 -7.43
N GLN A 154 18.55 7.28 -7.79
CA GLN A 154 18.87 8.59 -8.38
C GLN A 154 19.52 8.35 -9.72
N VAL A 155 19.01 8.97 -10.77
CA VAL A 155 19.56 8.90 -12.12
C VAL A 155 20.12 10.28 -12.48
N ALA A 156 21.43 10.41 -12.55
CA ALA A 156 22.11 11.60 -13.04
C ALA A 156 21.83 11.78 -14.56
N ARG A 157 22.18 12.93 -15.11
CA ARG A 157 22.03 13.17 -16.54
C ARG A 157 22.60 12.04 -17.39
N GLY A 158 21.77 11.48 -18.28
CA GLY A 158 22.11 10.36 -19.14
C GLY A 158 21.04 9.27 -19.13
N SER A 159 21.45 8.07 -19.49
CA SER A 159 20.58 6.88 -19.54
C SER A 159 21.06 5.82 -18.56
N SER A 160 20.17 5.30 -17.75
CA SER A 160 20.51 4.16 -16.90
C SER A 160 20.89 2.93 -17.74
N PRO A 161 21.60 1.95 -17.21
CA PRO A 161 21.62 0.62 -17.81
C PRO A 161 20.20 0.07 -17.97
N VAL A 162 20.01 -0.94 -18.82
CA VAL A 162 18.72 -1.62 -18.97
C VAL A 162 18.43 -2.47 -17.76
N LEU A 163 17.22 -2.36 -17.24
CA LEU A 163 16.71 -3.15 -16.11
C LEU A 163 15.64 -4.13 -16.63
N ALA A 164 15.63 -5.35 -16.11
CA ALA A 164 14.59 -6.34 -16.35
C ALA A 164 13.56 -6.33 -15.24
N ALA A 165 12.28 -6.48 -15.59
CA ALA A 165 11.25 -6.84 -14.61
C ALA A 165 11.45 -8.28 -14.10
N ASP A 166 12.02 -9.17 -14.93
CA ASP A 166 12.48 -10.52 -14.55
C ASP A 166 11.39 -11.36 -13.88
N GLY A 167 10.22 -11.45 -14.53
CA GLY A 167 9.07 -12.19 -14.01
C GLY A 167 8.31 -11.47 -12.89
N ARG A 168 8.64 -10.21 -12.58
CA ARG A 168 8.05 -9.43 -11.47
C ARG A 168 7.22 -8.27 -11.98
N HIS A 169 6.07 -8.07 -11.38
CA HIS A 169 5.34 -6.81 -11.54
C HIS A 169 6.16 -5.69 -10.91
N THR A 170 6.55 -4.71 -11.72
CA THR A 170 7.40 -3.60 -11.29
C THR A 170 6.62 -2.28 -11.37
N VAL A 171 6.64 -1.50 -10.31
CA VAL A 171 6.06 -0.15 -10.28
C VAL A 171 7.12 0.86 -9.88
N LEU A 172 7.20 1.96 -10.63
CA LEU A 172 8.05 3.08 -10.30
C LEU A 172 7.20 4.22 -9.73
N PHE A 173 7.79 5.03 -8.87
CA PHE A 173 7.22 6.29 -8.44
C PHE A 173 8.29 7.38 -8.46
N VAL A 174 8.07 8.43 -9.23
CA VAL A 174 8.98 9.58 -9.34
C VAL A 174 8.70 10.55 -8.19
N THR A 175 9.70 10.80 -7.36
CA THR A 175 9.61 11.75 -6.24
C THR A 175 10.10 13.14 -6.58
N ALA A 176 11.08 13.26 -7.46
CA ALA A 176 11.62 14.55 -7.90
C ALA A 176 12.25 14.46 -9.29
N GLY A 177 12.23 15.58 -10.02
CA GLY A 177 12.77 15.68 -11.37
C GLY A 177 11.78 15.27 -12.45
N GLU A 178 12.26 15.28 -13.69
CA GLU A 178 11.53 14.87 -14.89
C GLU A 178 12.46 14.09 -15.83
N GLY A 179 11.87 13.27 -16.70
CA GLY A 179 12.63 12.44 -17.65
C GLY A 179 11.71 11.57 -18.49
N GLU A 180 12.27 10.53 -19.05
CA GLU A 180 11.55 9.52 -19.81
C GLU A 180 11.90 8.12 -19.33
N ILE A 181 10.95 7.20 -19.46
CA ILE A 181 11.21 5.78 -19.34
C ILE A 181 10.94 5.09 -20.67
N GLU A 182 11.93 4.34 -21.14
CA GLU A 182 11.78 3.41 -22.26
C GLU A 182 11.38 2.04 -21.70
N ILE A 183 10.22 1.52 -22.11
CA ILE A 183 9.73 0.19 -21.74
C ILE A 183 9.65 -0.64 -23.00
N SER A 184 10.51 -1.67 -23.14
CA SER A 184 10.54 -2.57 -24.31
C SER A 184 10.41 -1.80 -25.63
N ALA A 185 11.27 -0.80 -25.85
CA ALA A 185 11.35 0.08 -27.01
C ALA A 185 10.18 1.08 -27.19
N ARG A 186 9.43 1.40 -26.16
CA ARG A 186 8.44 2.49 -26.14
C ARG A 186 8.74 3.50 -25.03
N CYS A 187 8.70 4.79 -25.35
CA CYS A 187 9.00 5.86 -24.42
C CYS A 187 7.73 6.44 -23.79
N PHE A 188 7.82 6.76 -22.49
CA PHE A 188 6.79 7.43 -21.70
C PHE A 188 7.44 8.55 -20.90
N ALA A 189 6.80 9.71 -20.88
CA ALA A 189 7.25 10.82 -20.05
C ALA A 189 7.06 10.49 -18.56
N MET A 190 8.01 10.93 -17.74
CA MET A 190 7.98 10.87 -16.29
C MET A 190 8.21 12.26 -15.71
N GLN A 191 7.46 12.60 -14.68
CA GLN A 191 7.66 13.80 -13.88
C GLN A 191 7.38 13.48 -12.41
N ALA A 192 7.72 14.39 -11.52
CA ALA A 192 7.42 14.22 -10.10
C ALA A 192 5.96 13.85 -9.88
N LEU A 193 5.70 12.94 -8.95
CA LEU A 193 4.40 12.40 -8.57
C LEU A 193 3.71 11.55 -9.68
N THR A 194 4.52 10.92 -10.53
CA THR A 194 4.05 9.96 -11.55
C THR A 194 4.37 8.53 -11.11
N GLY A 195 3.35 7.67 -11.15
CA GLY A 195 3.48 6.22 -11.06
C GLY A 195 3.65 5.60 -12.45
N VAL A 196 4.51 4.59 -12.58
CA VAL A 196 4.72 3.85 -13.84
C VAL A 196 4.66 2.36 -13.58
N TYR A 197 4.02 1.61 -14.48
CA TYR A 197 3.92 0.16 -14.41
C TYR A 197 4.69 -0.53 -15.52
N ILE A 198 5.52 -1.51 -15.16
CA ILE A 198 6.26 -2.41 -16.06
C ILE A 198 5.79 -3.84 -15.78
N ARG A 199 5.46 -4.57 -16.84
CA ARG A 199 4.97 -5.95 -16.77
C ARG A 199 6.11 -6.94 -16.52
N PRO A 200 5.79 -8.15 -16.02
CA PRO A 200 6.82 -9.14 -15.63
C PRO A 200 7.85 -9.50 -16.70
N ASP A 201 7.44 -9.54 -17.96
CA ASP A 201 8.32 -9.97 -19.07
C ASP A 201 8.99 -8.80 -19.80
N GLU A 202 8.80 -7.57 -19.31
CA GLU A 202 9.35 -6.37 -19.95
C GLU A 202 10.66 -5.93 -19.32
N ALA A 203 11.41 -5.13 -20.08
CA ALA A 203 12.58 -4.43 -19.59
C ALA A 203 12.39 -2.92 -19.77
N TYR A 204 13.19 -2.13 -19.03
CA TYR A 204 13.08 -0.69 -19.06
C TYR A 204 14.42 0.00 -18.88
N ARG A 205 14.49 1.25 -19.33
CA ARG A 205 15.62 2.15 -19.18
C ARG A 205 15.11 3.52 -18.81
N ILE A 206 15.79 4.19 -17.92
CA ILE A 206 15.40 5.53 -17.43
C ILE A 206 16.35 6.56 -18.05
N HIS A 207 15.76 7.61 -18.63
CA HIS A 207 16.49 8.69 -19.26
C HIS A 207 16.26 10.00 -18.47
N ASN A 208 17.34 10.62 -18.05
CA ASN A 208 17.33 11.96 -17.47
C ASN A 208 18.08 12.92 -18.39
N GLY A 209 17.36 13.89 -18.97
CA GLY A 209 17.95 14.94 -19.81
C GLY A 209 18.39 16.17 -19.05
N ALA A 210 18.00 16.33 -17.80
CA ALA A 210 18.29 17.47 -16.92
C ALA A 210 19.64 17.31 -16.18
N ASP A 211 20.15 18.40 -15.66
CA ASP A 211 21.37 18.38 -14.83
C ASP A 211 21.06 17.90 -13.40
N GLU A 212 19.86 18.20 -12.89
CA GLU A 212 19.39 17.71 -11.60
C GLU A 212 19.04 16.22 -11.67
N PRO A 213 19.38 15.41 -10.65
CA PRO A 213 19.06 13.99 -10.65
C PRO A 213 17.55 13.71 -10.64
N LEU A 214 17.11 12.78 -11.48
CA LEU A 214 15.77 12.19 -11.40
C LEU A 214 15.74 11.23 -10.22
N GLN A 215 14.83 11.42 -9.26
CA GLN A 215 14.71 10.61 -8.06
C GLN A 215 13.44 9.78 -8.10
N LEU A 216 13.55 8.48 -7.80
CA LEU A 216 12.42 7.57 -7.89
C LEU A 216 12.58 6.34 -6.97
N PHE A 217 11.46 5.69 -6.71
CA PHE A 217 11.41 4.37 -6.11
C PHE A 217 11.03 3.33 -7.16
N ILE A 218 11.64 2.14 -7.07
CA ILE A 218 11.36 0.96 -7.88
C ILE A 218 10.87 -0.12 -6.93
N SER A 219 9.61 -0.54 -7.06
CA SER A 219 9.03 -1.61 -6.24
C SER A 219 8.69 -2.80 -7.11
N GLN A 220 8.97 -4.01 -6.63
CA GLN A 220 8.76 -5.26 -7.37
C GLN A 220 7.99 -6.27 -6.52
N GLY A 221 7.08 -6.99 -7.15
CA GLY A 221 6.36 -8.12 -6.59
C GLY A 221 6.24 -9.28 -7.61
N PRO A 222 6.64 -10.52 -7.23
CA PRO A 222 7.26 -10.92 -5.97
C PRO A 222 8.62 -10.25 -5.75
N GLY A 223 9.07 -10.22 -4.48
CA GLY A 223 10.30 -9.52 -4.09
C GLY A 223 11.58 -10.13 -4.65
N ALA A 224 12.60 -9.30 -4.77
CA ALA A 224 13.94 -9.65 -5.18
C ALA A 224 14.99 -9.07 -4.22
N GLU A 225 16.13 -9.72 -4.13
CA GLU A 225 17.24 -9.21 -3.30
C GLU A 225 17.99 -8.06 -3.99
N ASP A 226 17.93 -7.99 -5.32
CA ASP A 226 18.56 -6.92 -6.11
C ASP A 226 17.86 -6.70 -7.45
N LEU A 227 18.18 -5.60 -8.10
CA LEU A 227 17.76 -5.29 -9.46
C LEU A 227 18.48 -6.19 -10.48
N VAL A 228 17.77 -6.58 -11.53
CA VAL A 228 18.31 -7.39 -12.63
C VAL A 228 18.64 -6.50 -13.82
N TRP A 229 19.82 -6.68 -14.38
CA TRP A 229 20.38 -5.84 -15.44
C TRP A 229 20.51 -6.63 -16.74
N LEU A 230 20.29 -5.97 -17.86
CA LEU A 230 20.47 -6.55 -19.21
C LEU A 230 21.46 -5.71 -20.02
N ASP A 231 22.09 -6.35 -21.00
CA ASP A 231 22.95 -5.66 -21.95
C ASP A 231 22.13 -4.93 -23.00
N ASP A 232 21.03 -5.54 -23.48
CA ASP A 232 20.17 -5.03 -24.55
C ASP A 232 18.71 -4.88 -24.11
N MET A 233 17.98 -3.96 -24.77
CA MET A 233 16.55 -3.72 -24.56
C MET A 233 15.73 -4.67 -25.46
N PRO A 234 14.96 -5.61 -24.90
CA PRO A 234 14.05 -6.44 -25.68
C PRO A 234 12.84 -5.64 -26.19
N ALA A 235 12.35 -5.96 -27.40
CA ALA A 235 11.20 -5.30 -28.03
C ALA A 235 9.91 -6.14 -27.84
N ASN A 236 9.54 -6.43 -26.60
CA ASN A 236 8.41 -7.28 -26.22
C ASN A 236 7.29 -6.53 -25.48
N PHE A 237 7.04 -5.28 -25.84
CA PHE A 237 6.00 -4.46 -25.22
C PHE A 237 4.61 -5.08 -25.36
N GLU A 238 3.88 -5.22 -24.23
CA GLU A 238 2.51 -5.73 -24.22
C GLU A 238 1.51 -4.64 -24.66
N VAL A 239 1.02 -4.76 -25.87
CA VAL A 239 0.17 -3.75 -26.53
C VAL A 239 -1.26 -3.68 -25.99
N GLN A 240 -1.74 -4.72 -25.27
CA GLN A 240 -3.06 -4.74 -24.68
C GLN A 240 -3.22 -3.67 -23.57
N TYR A 241 -2.11 -3.31 -22.94
CA TYR A 241 -2.07 -2.30 -21.89
C TYR A 241 -1.14 -1.14 -22.32
N PRO A 242 -1.61 -0.25 -23.20
CA PRO A 242 -0.77 0.80 -23.79
C PRO A 242 -0.46 1.93 -22.79
N HIS A 243 -1.30 2.11 -21.77
CA HIS A 243 -1.15 3.14 -20.75
C HIS A 243 -0.36 2.59 -19.58
N ARG A 244 0.84 3.15 -19.33
CA ARG A 244 1.77 2.65 -18.33
C ARG A 244 2.07 3.63 -17.22
N SER A 245 1.66 4.87 -17.37
CA SER A 245 1.90 5.92 -16.38
C SER A 245 0.59 6.58 -15.94
N ALA A 246 0.53 6.95 -14.66
CA ALA A 246 -0.54 7.73 -14.09
C ALA A 246 0.03 8.82 -13.19
N SER A 247 -0.51 10.03 -13.31
CA SER A 247 -0.18 11.17 -12.47
C SER A 247 -1.33 11.49 -11.50
N ILE A 248 -1.09 12.39 -10.58
CA ILE A 248 -2.11 12.84 -9.63
C ILE A 248 -3.25 13.53 -10.39
N ASP A 249 -4.46 13.06 -10.14
CA ASP A 249 -5.70 13.64 -10.61
C ASP A 249 -6.71 13.76 -9.45
N PRO A 250 -6.99 14.97 -8.94
CA PRO A 250 -7.93 15.16 -7.84
C PRO A 250 -9.31 14.57 -8.08
N SER A 251 -9.74 14.41 -9.34
CA SER A 251 -11.05 13.83 -9.69
C SER A 251 -11.11 12.32 -9.42
N GLN A 252 -9.96 11.64 -9.34
CA GLN A 252 -9.84 10.20 -9.09
C GLN A 252 -9.61 9.86 -7.60
N ARG A 253 -9.72 10.86 -6.73
CA ARG A 253 -9.53 10.64 -5.29
C ARG A 253 -10.70 9.89 -4.68
N HIS A 254 -10.38 8.82 -3.98
CA HIS A 254 -11.31 8.10 -3.11
C HIS A 254 -11.25 8.69 -1.72
N LYS A 255 -12.40 9.16 -1.23
CA LYS A 255 -12.50 9.67 0.14
C LYS A 255 -12.43 8.53 1.15
N MET A 256 -11.77 8.80 2.26
CA MET A 256 -11.62 7.92 3.39
C MET A 256 -11.76 8.77 4.67
N ALA A 257 -13.00 9.22 4.93
CA ALA A 257 -13.35 10.28 5.87
C ALA A 257 -12.60 11.60 5.54
N GLU A 258 -11.70 12.05 6.41
CA GLU A 258 -10.89 13.27 6.21
C GLU A 258 -9.60 13.00 5.41
N ARG A 259 -9.32 11.73 5.11
CA ARG A 259 -8.21 11.26 4.28
C ARG A 259 -8.69 11.05 2.85
N TYR A 260 -7.75 10.89 1.95
CA TYR A 260 -8.03 10.40 0.61
C TYR A 260 -6.86 9.56 0.12
N TYR A 261 -7.15 8.74 -0.88
CA TYR A 261 -6.14 8.09 -1.70
C TYR A 261 -6.58 8.10 -3.16
N GLN A 262 -5.61 7.97 -4.06
CA GLN A 262 -5.81 7.76 -5.49
C GLN A 262 -4.95 6.57 -5.92
N MET A 263 -5.53 5.66 -6.68
CA MET A 263 -4.80 4.57 -7.30
C MET A 263 -3.96 5.11 -8.46
N LEU A 264 -2.66 4.81 -8.46
CA LEU A 264 -1.75 5.14 -9.55
C LEU A 264 -1.50 3.93 -10.44
N VAL A 265 -1.34 2.75 -9.84
CA VAL A 265 -1.21 1.47 -10.57
C VAL A 265 -2.11 0.43 -9.93
N ASN A 266 -2.97 -0.16 -10.74
CA ASN A 266 -3.93 -1.18 -10.34
C ASN A 266 -4.31 -2.05 -11.54
N ARG A 267 -5.43 -2.76 -11.46
CA ARG A 267 -5.93 -3.65 -12.53
C ARG A 267 -6.20 -2.93 -13.85
N GLU A 268 -6.55 -1.66 -13.83
CA GLU A 268 -6.81 -0.88 -15.04
C GLU A 268 -5.54 -0.66 -15.86
N HIS A 269 -4.38 -0.63 -15.21
CA HIS A 269 -3.06 -0.60 -15.83
C HIS A 269 -2.52 -2.00 -16.19
N GLY A 270 -3.30 -3.06 -15.92
CA GLY A 270 -2.91 -4.45 -16.13
C GLY A 270 -2.16 -5.09 -14.97
N SER A 271 -2.03 -4.41 -13.81
CA SER A 271 -1.48 -5.02 -12.60
C SER A 271 -2.56 -5.75 -11.81
N THR A 272 -2.37 -7.06 -11.63
CA THR A 272 -3.31 -7.92 -10.86
C THR A 272 -2.80 -8.28 -9.47
N VAL A 273 -1.55 -7.97 -9.17
CA VAL A 273 -0.88 -8.43 -7.93
C VAL A 273 -0.17 -7.32 -7.16
N VAL A 274 0.09 -6.16 -7.78
CA VAL A 274 0.66 -4.99 -7.12
C VAL A 274 -0.29 -3.82 -7.27
N THR A 275 -0.53 -3.09 -6.20
CA THR A 275 -1.24 -1.81 -6.21
C THR A 275 -0.28 -0.72 -5.73
N GLN A 276 -0.26 0.39 -6.46
CA GLN A 276 0.41 1.62 -6.04
C GLN A 276 -0.64 2.72 -5.89
N PHE A 277 -0.60 3.42 -4.77
CA PHE A 277 -1.51 4.53 -4.51
C PHE A 277 -0.77 5.70 -3.88
N ILE A 278 -1.29 6.90 -4.06
CA ILE A 278 -0.92 8.09 -3.30
C ILE A 278 -2.06 8.47 -2.38
N GLY A 279 -1.75 8.93 -1.18
CA GLY A 279 -2.74 9.35 -0.20
C GLY A 279 -2.27 10.51 0.66
N ASN A 280 -3.21 11.11 1.38
CA ASN A 280 -2.92 12.17 2.35
C ASN A 280 -3.41 11.75 3.74
N ILE A 281 -2.58 11.97 4.74
CA ILE A 281 -2.89 11.76 6.15
C ILE A 281 -2.93 13.14 6.83
N PRO A 282 -4.10 13.60 7.31
CA PRO A 282 -4.22 14.89 8.01
C PRO A 282 -3.54 14.83 9.38
N LEU A 283 -3.42 15.98 10.04
CA LEU A 283 -2.91 16.09 11.42
C LEU A 283 -3.75 15.23 12.37
N SER A 284 -3.39 13.97 12.51
CA SER A 284 -4.11 12.96 13.30
C SER A 284 -3.24 11.72 13.50
N LYS A 285 -3.62 10.87 14.46
CA LYS A 285 -3.12 9.50 14.61
C LYS A 285 -4.26 8.53 14.29
N ALA A 286 -4.06 7.58 13.39
CA ALA A 286 -5.02 6.51 13.16
C ALA A 286 -5.13 5.59 14.39
N GLU A 287 -6.30 4.96 14.62
CA GLU A 287 -6.34 3.82 15.51
C GLU A 287 -5.43 2.69 15.04
N PRO A 288 -4.84 1.91 15.95
CA PRO A 288 -4.08 0.72 15.60
C PRO A 288 -4.92 -0.22 14.72
N HIS A 289 -4.33 -0.67 13.62
CA HIS A 289 -4.97 -1.56 12.67
C HIS A 289 -3.93 -2.47 12.02
N ARG A 290 -4.37 -3.42 11.23
CA ARG A 290 -3.54 -4.34 10.45
C ARG A 290 -4.22 -4.72 9.15
N HIS A 291 -3.45 -5.26 8.20
CA HIS A 291 -3.93 -5.71 6.89
C HIS A 291 -3.28 -7.02 6.46
N LEU A 292 -3.81 -7.65 5.40
CA LEU A 292 -3.35 -8.95 4.90
C LEU A 292 -2.36 -8.85 3.75
N TYR A 293 -1.90 -7.67 3.40
CA TYR A 293 -0.83 -7.43 2.42
C TYR A 293 0.45 -6.93 3.13
N GLU A 294 1.59 -7.07 2.47
CA GLU A 294 2.78 -6.28 2.81
C GLU A 294 2.62 -4.89 2.21
N GLU A 295 3.10 -3.88 2.91
CA GLU A 295 3.08 -2.50 2.46
C GLU A 295 4.45 -1.85 2.63
N ALA A 296 4.88 -1.11 1.58
CA ALA A 296 5.98 -0.17 1.65
C ALA A 296 5.40 1.24 1.46
N LEU A 297 5.49 2.07 2.51
CA LEU A 297 4.90 3.39 2.56
C LEU A 297 5.99 4.46 2.53
N ILE A 298 6.04 5.24 1.45
CA ILE A 298 6.98 6.33 1.23
C ILE A 298 6.37 7.63 1.77
N PHE A 299 7.08 8.36 2.63
CA PHE A 299 6.68 9.69 3.08
C PHE A 299 7.22 10.74 2.11
N LEU A 300 6.34 11.51 1.46
CA LEU A 300 6.73 12.48 0.42
C LEU A 300 7.08 13.85 0.99
N ASN A 301 6.44 14.24 2.07
CA ASN A 301 6.62 15.53 2.72
C ASN A 301 6.22 15.44 4.19
N GLY A 302 6.48 16.52 4.95
CA GLY A 302 6.04 16.63 6.34
C GLY A 302 6.78 15.69 7.30
N GLU A 303 6.26 15.62 8.52
CA GLU A 303 6.80 14.84 9.63
C GLU A 303 5.70 14.08 10.35
N GLY A 304 6.05 12.97 10.97
CA GLY A 304 5.12 12.15 11.71
C GLY A 304 5.80 11.13 12.62
N VAL A 305 5.00 10.21 13.11
CA VAL A 305 5.46 9.10 13.95
C VAL A 305 4.79 7.81 13.49
N VAL A 306 5.58 6.77 13.30
CA VAL A 306 5.10 5.40 13.13
C VAL A 306 5.01 4.73 14.48
N TRP A 307 3.90 4.05 14.72
CA TRP A 307 3.59 3.36 15.97
C TRP A 307 3.37 1.87 15.70
N THR A 308 3.93 1.04 16.57
CA THR A 308 3.60 -0.38 16.70
C THR A 308 3.08 -0.63 18.14
N GLU A 309 2.92 -1.88 18.57
CA GLU A 309 2.36 -2.16 19.92
C GLU A 309 3.30 -1.73 21.03
N GLY A 310 4.60 -1.95 20.90
CA GLY A 310 5.60 -1.65 21.96
C GLY A 310 6.59 -0.55 21.62
N THR A 311 6.70 -0.16 20.35
CA THR A 311 7.68 0.83 19.90
C THR A 311 7.10 1.85 18.93
N ARG A 312 7.75 3.02 18.85
CA ARG A 312 7.44 4.08 17.89
C ARG A 312 8.71 4.80 17.45
N THR A 313 8.68 5.38 16.25
CA THR A 313 9.82 6.14 15.70
C THR A 313 9.35 7.34 14.88
N PRO A 314 10.09 8.47 14.90
CA PRO A 314 9.78 9.59 14.02
C PRO A 314 10.04 9.22 12.55
N VAL A 315 9.29 9.87 11.65
CA VAL A 315 9.45 9.79 10.19
C VAL A 315 9.36 11.16 9.57
N ALA A 316 10.07 11.33 8.45
CA ALA A 316 10.09 12.55 7.67
C ALA A 316 10.11 12.24 6.16
N ALA A 317 10.08 13.28 5.33
CA ALA A 317 10.17 13.13 3.88
C ALA A 317 11.40 12.30 3.46
N GLY A 318 11.20 11.35 2.55
CA GLY A 318 12.22 10.41 2.06
C GLY A 318 12.40 9.14 2.90
N ASP A 319 11.74 9.05 4.06
CA ASP A 319 11.70 7.81 4.82
C ASP A 319 10.68 6.83 4.21
N VAL A 320 10.91 5.54 4.42
CA VAL A 320 10.02 4.45 4.00
C VAL A 320 9.69 3.57 5.19
N LEU A 321 8.41 3.36 5.43
CA LEU A 321 7.90 2.39 6.39
C LEU A 321 7.65 1.07 5.67
N PHE A 322 8.23 -0.03 6.16
CA PHE A 322 7.87 -1.39 5.74
C PHE A 322 6.96 -2.05 6.78
N LEU A 323 5.83 -2.53 6.32
CA LEU A 323 4.81 -3.23 7.11
C LEU A 323 4.64 -4.66 6.59
N PRO A 324 5.07 -5.67 7.34
CA PRO A 324 4.74 -7.06 7.03
C PRO A 324 3.24 -7.32 7.25
N ARG A 325 2.73 -8.37 6.63
CA ARG A 325 1.33 -8.81 6.81
C ARG A 325 0.99 -8.99 8.30
N LYS A 326 -0.22 -8.57 8.68
CA LYS A 326 -0.77 -8.72 10.03
C LYS A 326 -0.04 -7.89 11.13
N GLN A 327 0.90 -7.02 10.76
CA GLN A 327 1.57 -6.14 11.71
C GLN A 327 0.59 -5.10 12.24
N VAL A 328 0.43 -5.04 13.55
CA VAL A 328 -0.31 -3.93 14.20
C VAL A 328 0.52 -2.67 14.07
N HIS A 329 -0.09 -1.64 13.52
CA HIS A 329 0.57 -0.35 13.33
C HIS A 329 -0.42 0.81 13.31
N SER A 330 0.13 2.00 13.45
CA SER A 330 -0.57 3.25 13.24
C SER A 330 0.40 4.29 12.70
N VAL A 331 -0.07 5.20 11.87
CA VAL A 331 0.69 6.34 11.38
C VAL A 331 0.06 7.62 11.88
N GLN A 332 0.88 8.45 12.53
CA GLN A 332 0.53 9.77 13.02
C GLN A 332 1.19 10.83 12.15
N CYS A 333 0.41 11.78 11.64
CA CYS A 333 0.94 13.02 11.08
C CYS A 333 1.06 14.06 12.19
N THR A 334 2.20 14.75 12.26
CA THR A 334 2.45 15.86 13.21
C THR A 334 2.58 17.21 12.51
N THR A 335 2.54 17.22 11.17
CA THR A 335 2.64 18.43 10.35
C THR A 335 1.28 19.10 10.18
N PRO A 336 1.12 20.41 10.48
CA PRO A 336 -0.07 21.16 10.11
C PRO A 336 -0.35 21.06 8.59
N GLY A 337 -1.59 20.75 8.21
CA GLY A 337 -1.96 20.54 6.80
C GLY A 337 -1.83 19.10 6.29
N GLY A 338 -1.27 18.22 7.11
CA GLY A 338 -1.09 16.81 6.74
C GLY A 338 0.22 16.51 6.04
N PHE A 339 0.43 15.26 5.68
CA PHE A 339 1.51 14.82 4.80
C PHE A 339 0.99 13.84 3.73
N ASP A 340 1.69 13.81 2.60
CA ASP A 340 1.41 12.90 1.50
C ASP A 340 2.29 11.66 1.58
N ILE A 341 1.70 10.53 1.23
CA ILE A 341 2.34 9.22 1.23
C ILE A 341 2.11 8.51 -0.10
N VAL A 342 3.05 7.65 -0.49
CA VAL A 342 2.85 6.67 -1.55
C VAL A 342 2.99 5.28 -0.97
N GLY A 343 1.93 4.49 -1.12
CA GLY A 343 1.94 3.09 -0.71
C GLY A 343 2.08 2.15 -1.91
N VAL A 344 2.87 1.10 -1.72
CA VAL A 344 2.91 -0.07 -2.61
C VAL A 344 2.54 -1.28 -1.79
N ILE A 345 1.48 -1.98 -2.19
CA ILE A 345 0.94 -3.14 -1.49
C ILE A 345 1.01 -4.40 -2.35
N TYR A 346 1.37 -5.51 -1.72
CA TYR A 346 1.45 -6.84 -2.32
C TYR A 346 0.96 -7.93 -1.32
N PRO A 347 0.05 -8.86 -1.72
CA PRO A 347 -0.70 -8.82 -2.98
C PRO A 347 -1.57 -7.56 -3.08
N GLY A 348 -1.80 -7.13 -4.33
CA GLY A 348 -2.54 -5.90 -4.61
C GLY A 348 -3.99 -5.97 -4.14
N ASP A 349 -4.43 -4.96 -3.41
CA ASP A 349 -5.76 -4.84 -2.84
C ASP A 349 -6.16 -3.36 -2.71
N ASN A 350 -7.32 -3.09 -2.10
CA ASN A 350 -7.74 -1.76 -1.74
C ASN A 350 -7.05 -1.33 -0.42
N PRO A 351 -6.31 -0.20 -0.38
CA PRO A 351 -5.58 0.25 0.81
C PRO A 351 -6.48 0.58 2.01
N SER A 352 -7.79 0.73 1.83
CA SER A 352 -8.73 0.96 2.91
C SER A 352 -9.20 -0.32 3.63
N ILE A 353 -8.80 -1.52 3.16
CA ILE A 353 -9.16 -2.80 3.80
C ILE A 353 -8.24 -3.08 4.98
N ASN A 354 -8.80 -2.97 6.18
CA ASN A 354 -8.10 -3.23 7.44
C ASN A 354 -9.02 -3.93 8.46
N TYR A 355 -8.41 -4.41 9.57
CA TYR A 355 -9.11 -5.08 10.67
C TYR A 355 -8.43 -4.85 12.03
#